data_1594772560efc1f97b0eec83039592ef
#
_entry.id   1594772560efc1f97b0eec83039592ef
#
_cell.length_a   1.000
_cell.length_b   1.000
_cell.length_c   1.000
_cell.angle_alpha   90.00
_cell.angle_beta   90.00
_cell.angle_gamma   90.00
#
_symmetry.space_group_name_H-M   'P 1'
#
loop_
_entity.id
_entity.type
_entity.pdbx_description
1 polymer ?
#
loop_
_entity_poly.entity_id
_entity_poly.type
_entity_poly.pdbx_seq_one_letter_code
_entity_poly.pdbx_strand_id
1 'polypeptide(L)'
;MGSGLKNKKKNNLPDNYIANEQEAKAYKWCLHNNIRVGLQAIEYVQNPDKWKIAISIGENYKAFHLSPSIYTKDNVWQEYYKACLYYYNKHNK
;
A
#
# COMPACT_ATOMS: atom_id res chain seq x y z
N MET A 1 11.17 26.32 12.38
CA MET A 1 11.11 25.81 12.20
C MET A 1 10.69 25.16 11.77
N GLY A 2 10.30 25.11 11.87
CA GLY A 2 9.98 24.32 11.47
C GLY A 2 9.44 23.80 11.10
N SER A 3 9.39 23.84 11.09
CA SER A 3 9.09 23.26 10.69
C SER A 3 8.69 22.65 10.10
N GLY A 4 8.56 22.67 10.16
CA GLY A 4 8.41 21.95 9.59
C GLY A 4 8.21 21.52 8.98
N LEU A 5 8.29 21.56 8.98
CA LEU A 5 8.39 21.16 8.41
C LEU A 5 8.39 20.45 7.90
N LYS A 6 8.32 20.39 8.01
CA LYS A 6 8.41 19.76 7.60
C LYS A 6 8.28 19.01 6.86
N ASN A 7 8.03 18.91 6.74
CA ASN A 7 7.98 18.28 6.01
C ASN A 7 8.16 17.71 5.33
N LYS A 8 8.09 17.78 5.33
CA LYS A 8 8.31 17.36 4.61
C LYS A 8 8.59 16.45 4.08
N LYS A 9 8.49 15.92 4.04
CA LYS A 9 8.84 15.19 3.67
C LYS A 9 8.92 14.57 2.79
N LYS A 10 9.34 14.67 2.66
CA LYS A 10 9.49 14.10 1.75
C LYS A 10 9.15 12.81 1.55
N ASN A 11 8.26 12.38 1.51
CA ASN A 11 8.02 11.01 1.32
C ASN A 11 7.75 10.70 -0.14
N ASN A 12 7.88 9.43 -0.52
CA ASN A 12 7.69 9.01 -1.89
C ASN A 12 6.35 8.32 -2.06
N LEU A 13 5.36 8.74 -1.31
CA LEU A 13 4.03 8.14 -1.38
C LEU A 13 3.11 9.02 -2.21
N PRO A 14 2.12 8.41 -2.87
CA PRO A 14 1.13 9.20 -3.60
C PRO A 14 0.27 10.02 -2.66
N ASP A 15 -0.55 10.88 -3.24
CA ASP A 15 -1.45 11.74 -2.47
C ASP A 15 -2.32 10.90 -1.55
N ASN A 16 -2.77 11.52 -0.48
CA ASN A 16 -3.60 10.86 0.50
C ASN A 16 -4.88 10.31 -0.11
N TYR A 17 -5.24 9.14 0.33
CA TYR A 17 -6.46 8.48 -0.06
C TYR A 17 -7.22 8.13 1.21
N ILE A 18 -8.48 8.46 1.26
CA ILE A 18 -9.29 8.17 2.43
C ILE A 18 -10.00 6.84 2.20
N ALA A 19 -9.56 5.83 2.94
CA ALA A 19 -10.13 4.50 2.82
C ALA A 19 -11.56 4.50 3.38
N ASN A 20 -12.46 3.76 2.72
CA ASN A 20 -13.78 3.58 3.27
C ASN A 20 -13.71 2.55 4.40
N GLU A 21 -14.85 2.35 5.06
CA GLU A 21 -14.90 1.51 6.25
C GLU A 21 -14.48 0.07 5.95
N GLN A 22 -14.92 -0.48 4.84
CA GLN A 22 -14.56 -1.84 4.48
C GLN A 22 -13.09 -1.98 4.14
N GLU A 23 -12.56 -1.00 3.44
CA GLU A 23 -11.14 -0.99 3.08
C GLU A 23 -10.26 -0.92 4.33
N ALA A 24 -10.63 -0.05 5.26
CA ALA A 24 -9.88 0.08 6.50
C ALA A 24 -9.93 -1.21 7.31
N LYS A 25 -11.09 -1.84 7.34
CA LYS A 25 -11.27 -3.10 8.05
C LYS A 25 -10.42 -4.20 7.45
N ALA A 26 -10.41 -4.28 6.12
CA ALA A 26 -9.61 -5.28 5.43
C ALA A 26 -8.11 -5.07 5.67
N TYR A 27 -7.67 -3.83 5.66
CA TYR A 27 -6.28 -3.50 5.93
C TYR A 27 -5.86 -3.96 7.33
N LYS A 28 -6.68 -3.66 8.33
CA LYS A 28 -6.39 -4.08 9.70
C LYS A 28 -6.35 -5.60 9.82
N TRP A 29 -7.29 -6.26 9.17
CA TRP A 29 -7.31 -7.72 9.19
C TRP A 29 -6.03 -8.28 8.61
N CYS A 30 -5.57 -7.71 7.50
CA CYS A 30 -4.33 -8.16 6.87
C CYS A 30 -3.15 -8.03 7.83
N LEU A 31 -3.04 -6.88 8.49
CA LEU A 31 -1.95 -6.66 9.43
C LEU A 31 -1.95 -7.70 10.56
N HIS A 32 -3.14 -8.03 11.06
CA HIS A 32 -3.27 -8.99 12.14
C HIS A 32 -3.05 -10.43 11.69
N ASN A 33 -3.00 -10.66 10.39
CA ASN A 33 -2.85 -12.00 9.85
C ASN A 33 -1.56 -12.15 9.04
N ASN A 34 -0.57 -11.33 9.36
CA ASN A 34 0.76 -11.43 8.77
C ASN A 34 0.74 -11.22 7.27
N ILE A 35 -0.10 -10.32 6.81
CA ILE A 35 -0.15 -9.91 5.42
C ILE A 35 0.11 -8.42 5.37
N ARG A 36 1.25 -8.04 4.83
CA ARG A 36 1.61 -6.64 4.73
C ARG A 36 1.48 -6.20 3.27
N VAL A 37 0.62 -5.24 3.02
CA VAL A 37 0.45 -4.66 1.70
C VAL A 37 1.10 -3.30 1.71
N GLY A 38 1.97 -3.05 0.74
CA GLY A 38 2.69 -1.80 0.67
C GLY A 38 2.81 -1.31 -0.75
N LEU A 39 3.40 -0.15 -0.90
CA LEU A 39 3.64 0.45 -2.19
C LEU A 39 5.14 0.51 -2.43
N GLN A 40 5.55 0.17 -3.65
CA GLN A 40 6.95 0.25 -4.02
C GLN A 40 7.08 1.14 -5.25
N ALA A 41 7.78 2.25 -5.11
CA ALA A 41 8.04 3.14 -6.24
C ALA A 41 8.96 2.43 -7.23
N ILE A 42 8.66 2.62 -8.50
CA ILE A 42 9.46 2.03 -9.56
C ILE A 42 10.57 2.98 -9.99
N GLU A 43 10.30 4.27 -9.90
CA GLU A 43 11.25 5.28 -10.34
C GLU A 43 12.07 5.79 -9.15
N TYR A 44 13.37 5.94 -9.36
CA TYR A 44 14.25 6.51 -8.34
C TYR A 44 14.38 8.00 -8.56
N VAL A 45 13.25 8.69 -8.46
CA VAL A 45 13.19 10.13 -8.64
C VAL A 45 12.53 10.75 -7.43
N GLN A 46 12.63 12.06 -7.34
CA GLN A 46 12.13 12.77 -6.17
C GLN A 46 10.60 12.65 -6.03
N ASN A 47 9.90 12.71 -7.15
CA ASN A 47 8.44 12.61 -7.14
C ASN A 47 7.99 11.49 -8.05
N PRO A 48 8.10 10.25 -7.59
CA PRO A 48 7.73 9.12 -8.44
C PRO A 48 6.24 9.12 -8.73
N ASP A 49 5.87 8.66 -9.92
CA ASP A 49 4.47 8.55 -10.31
C ASP A 49 4.13 7.14 -10.76
N LYS A 50 5.01 6.18 -10.44
CA LYS A 50 4.78 4.79 -10.82
C LYS A 50 5.10 3.89 -9.65
N TRP A 51 4.13 3.07 -9.29
CA TRP A 51 4.27 2.15 -8.15
C TRP A 51 3.76 0.79 -8.50
N LYS A 52 4.27 -0.19 -7.78
CA LYS A 52 3.70 -1.52 -7.75
C LYS A 52 3.20 -1.79 -6.35
N ILE A 53 2.25 -2.71 -6.25
CA ILE A 53 1.76 -3.17 -4.96
C ILE A 53 2.68 -4.29 -4.51
N ALA A 54 3.23 -4.14 -3.30
CA ALA A 54 4.13 -5.13 -2.72
C ALA A 54 3.38 -5.86 -1.60
N ILE A 55 3.38 -7.18 -1.65
CA ILE A 55 2.65 -7.98 -0.67
C ILE A 55 3.62 -8.96 -0.04
N SER A 56 3.72 -8.90 1.30
CA SER A 56 4.55 -9.81 2.07
C SER A 56 3.63 -10.63 2.95
N ILE A 57 3.78 -11.95 2.90
CA ILE A 57 2.87 -12.87 3.57
C ILE A 57 3.64 -13.82 4.46
N GLY A 58 3.02 -14.13 5.59
CA GLY A 58 3.51 -15.17 6.48
C GLY A 58 4.34 -14.64 7.60
N GLU A 59 4.66 -15.52 8.52
CA GLU A 59 5.51 -15.19 9.65
C GLU A 59 6.87 -14.75 9.12
N ASN A 60 7.34 -13.60 9.56
CA ASN A 60 8.56 -12.99 9.08
C ASN A 60 8.49 -12.56 7.62
N TYR A 61 7.28 -12.50 7.06
CA TYR A 61 7.03 -11.99 5.72
C TYR A 61 7.93 -12.64 4.67
N LYS A 62 8.04 -13.96 4.73
CA LYS A 62 8.93 -14.69 3.83
C LYS A 62 8.44 -14.72 2.39
N ALA A 63 7.14 -14.85 2.19
CA ALA A 63 6.59 -14.84 0.84
C ALA A 63 6.41 -13.40 0.39
N PHE A 64 6.94 -13.08 -0.77
CA PHE A 64 6.92 -11.71 -1.27
C PHE A 64 6.44 -11.69 -2.72
N HIS A 65 5.48 -10.84 -2.99
CA HIS A 65 4.91 -10.70 -4.34
C HIS A 65 4.85 -9.24 -4.73
N LEU A 66 5.18 -8.97 -5.98
CA LEU A 66 4.97 -7.65 -6.57
C LEU A 66 3.86 -7.78 -7.60
N SER A 67 3.00 -6.78 -7.68
CA SER A 67 1.96 -6.79 -8.69
C SER A 67 2.61 -6.76 -10.07
N PRO A 68 2.00 -7.45 -11.06
CA PRO A 68 2.54 -7.41 -12.42
C PRO A 68 2.30 -6.07 -13.10
N SER A 69 1.29 -5.33 -12.65
CA SER A 69 0.94 -4.05 -13.25
C SER A 69 1.61 -2.91 -12.50
N ILE A 70 1.79 -1.82 -13.22
CA ILE A 70 2.33 -0.58 -12.66
C ILE A 70 1.16 0.40 -12.55
N TYR A 71 1.05 1.07 -11.41
CA TYR A 71 -0.02 2.01 -11.14
C TYR A 71 0.51 3.41 -10.94
N THR A 72 -0.33 4.39 -11.20
CA THR A 72 0.01 5.80 -11.01
C THR A 72 -0.62 6.31 -9.73
N LYS A 73 -0.29 7.56 -9.39
CA LYS A 73 -0.85 8.18 -8.18
C LYS A 73 -2.37 8.28 -8.24
N ASP A 74 -2.94 8.21 -9.43
CA ASP A 74 -4.40 8.37 -9.58
C ASP A 74 -5.16 7.10 -9.19
N ASN A 75 -4.52 5.94 -9.25
CA ASN A 75 -5.23 4.69 -8.99
C ASN A 75 -4.51 3.72 -8.06
N VAL A 76 -3.29 4.03 -7.63
CA VAL A 76 -2.52 3.07 -6.87
C VAL A 76 -3.18 2.74 -5.52
N TRP A 77 -3.77 3.74 -4.86
CA TRP A 77 -4.41 3.49 -3.58
C TRP A 77 -5.64 2.59 -3.73
N GLN A 78 -6.38 2.75 -4.81
CA GLN A 78 -7.53 1.89 -5.06
C GLN A 78 -7.07 0.45 -5.23
N GLU A 79 -6.01 0.24 -5.98
CA GLU A 79 -5.48 -1.12 -6.19
C GLU A 79 -4.86 -1.69 -4.92
N TYR A 80 -4.26 -0.82 -4.11
CA TYR A 80 -3.73 -1.20 -2.81
C TYR A 80 -4.83 -1.81 -1.93
N TYR A 81 -5.95 -1.11 -1.82
CA TYR A 81 -7.04 -1.59 -0.98
C TYR A 81 -7.79 -2.76 -1.61
N LYS A 82 -7.78 -2.86 -2.94
CA LYS A 82 -8.31 -4.06 -3.58
C LYS A 82 -7.53 -5.29 -3.16
N ALA A 83 -6.22 -5.16 -3.02
CA ALA A 83 -5.41 -6.28 -2.56
C ALA A 83 -5.77 -6.66 -1.13
N CYS A 84 -5.96 -5.67 -0.27
CA CYS A 84 -6.37 -5.94 1.11
C CYS A 84 -7.72 -6.66 1.13
N LEU A 85 -8.66 -6.18 0.34
CA LEU A 85 -9.99 -6.78 0.28
C LEU A 85 -9.94 -8.19 -0.28
N TYR A 86 -9.07 -8.42 -1.25
CA TYR A 86 -8.92 -9.74 -1.83
C TYR A 86 -8.57 -10.77 -0.76
N TYR A 87 -7.56 -10.48 0.05
CA TYR A 87 -7.15 -11.42 1.10
C TYR A 87 -8.18 -11.52 2.20
N TYR A 88 -8.77 -10.39 2.57
CA TYR A 88 -9.81 -10.39 3.59
C TYR A 88 -11.00 -11.25 3.18
N ASN A 89 -11.49 -11.06 1.96
CA ASN A 89 -12.66 -11.80 1.48
C ASN A 89 -12.36 -13.27 1.26
N LYS A 90 -11.12 -13.56 0.85
CA LYS A 90 -10.72 -14.94 0.62
C LYS A 90 -10.77 -15.76 1.91
N HIS A 91 -10.45 -15.14 3.03
CA HIS A 91 -10.34 -15.84 4.30
C HIS A 91 -11.56 -15.67 5.20
N ASN A 92 -12.47 -14.78 4.85
CA ASN A 92 -13.66 -14.49 5.67
C ASN A 92 -14.95 -14.71 4.89
N LYS A 93 -15.02 -15.79 4.21
CA LYS A 93 -16.23 -16.14 3.48
C LYS A 93 -17.33 -16.59 4.40
#